data_0a7d58bf7287c06a2c8167c810c995b7
#
_entry.id   0a7d58bf7287c06a2c8167c810c995b7
#
_cell.length_a   1.000
_cell.length_b   1.000
_cell.length_c   1.000
_cell.angle_alpha   90.00
_cell.angle_beta   90.00
_cell.angle_gamma   90.00
#
_symmetry.space_group_name_H-M   'P 1'
#
loop_
_entity.id
_entity.type
_entity.pdbx_description
1 polymer ?
#
loop_
_entity_poly.entity_id
_entity_poly.type
_entity_poly.pdbx_seq_one_letter_code
_entity_poly.pdbx_strand_id
1 'polypeptide(L)'
;MPENFHHGPEVIERREGAGIVREAKSAVTMIVGTAPIQEIYDDADKRKAAINKRIVIRKPEDAAALLGPQIGGGYSIPEAIKAILNKAQDGQGGGTIIAVNVFDPDKHKDENGKPDPTMVTAAEITGTIDAAGNASGFQLAYGAYNELGYFPKILIAPRYSTHAGVRTEMDVISNKLHAVNISDLPAGMTIEQAIASRGKGGEYNTASDRAILMYPQVKSYDPVFDDVVNQPFSQHMAGVIVATDLAQGYHYSPSNKAMTDVVGIERDISYHPGDYQSDTNALNGVGIVTAMNMFANGFRTWGNRSAAFPSDLSQRNFIQTRRTMDMVHESVLYYMQQRVDGIATPANLEWVEADVNAFLRKKEGDGALYSGSRFFFDRVKTTSRDVADGHFYYHLDIQPVSVMERLTVDSYLDLSIVRNALGLAA
;
A
#
# COMPACT_ATOMS: atom_id res chain seq x y z
N MET A 1 -7.44 61.93 -2.16
CA MET A 1 -6.08 61.82 -2.70
C MET A 1 -6.14 60.84 -3.83
N PRO A 2 -5.49 61.10 -4.97
CA PRO A 2 -5.49 60.07 -6.01
C PRO A 2 -4.83 58.79 -5.46
N GLU A 3 -5.47 57.66 -5.76
CA GLU A 3 -4.88 56.36 -5.53
C GLU A 3 -3.44 56.37 -6.03
N ASN A 4 -2.52 55.75 -5.28
CA ASN A 4 -1.11 55.70 -5.63
C ASN A 4 -0.97 55.14 -7.06
N PHE A 5 -0.68 55.96 -8.02
CA PHE A 5 -0.37 55.53 -9.37
C PHE A 5 0.93 54.73 -9.34
N HIS A 6 0.89 53.48 -9.76
CA HIS A 6 2.06 52.61 -9.90
C HIS A 6 2.19 52.20 -11.39
N HIS A 7 3.38 52.36 -11.95
CA HIS A 7 3.71 51.91 -13.28
C HIS A 7 4.87 50.91 -13.21
N GLY A 8 4.51 49.60 -13.18
CA GLY A 8 5.47 48.50 -13.11
C GLY A 8 4.92 47.31 -12.31
N PRO A 9 5.66 46.19 -12.26
CA PRO A 9 5.25 45.05 -11.46
C PRO A 9 5.31 45.39 -9.96
N GLU A 10 4.29 44.98 -9.23
CA GLU A 10 4.19 45.12 -7.79
C GLU A 10 3.92 43.75 -7.19
N VAL A 11 4.59 43.45 -6.09
CA VAL A 11 4.35 42.23 -5.28
C VAL A 11 3.75 42.68 -3.97
N ILE A 12 2.50 42.30 -3.75
CA ILE A 12 1.82 42.54 -2.47
C ILE A 12 1.78 41.21 -1.72
N GLU A 13 2.56 41.10 -0.63
CA GLU A 13 2.50 39.96 0.28
C GLU A 13 1.25 40.07 1.16
N ARG A 14 0.33 39.12 1.00
CA ARG A 14 -0.86 39.01 1.85
C ARG A 14 -0.66 37.93 2.90
N ARG A 15 -0.97 38.22 4.17
CA ARG A 15 -0.86 37.27 5.28
C ARG A 15 -1.96 36.21 5.30
N GLU A 16 -3.03 36.38 4.58
CA GLU A 16 -4.12 35.42 4.44
C GLU A 16 -3.90 34.60 3.17
N GLY A 17 -3.11 33.54 3.30
CA GLY A 17 -2.96 32.51 2.25
C GLY A 17 -4.19 31.62 2.19
N ALA A 18 -4.56 31.16 0.97
CA ALA A 18 -5.52 30.10 0.78
C ALA A 18 -5.16 28.86 1.64
N GLY A 19 -6.15 28.17 2.17
CA GLY A 19 -5.92 26.94 2.93
C GLY A 19 -5.20 25.92 2.06
N ILE A 20 -4.10 25.35 2.55
CA ILE A 20 -3.35 24.36 1.80
C ILE A 20 -3.93 22.98 2.12
N VAL A 21 -4.43 22.28 1.10
CA VAL A 21 -4.76 20.86 1.20
C VAL A 21 -3.46 20.09 1.45
N ARG A 22 -3.30 19.54 2.65
CA ARG A 22 -2.15 18.70 2.97
C ARG A 22 -2.37 17.30 2.43
N GLU A 23 -1.36 16.80 1.73
CA GLU A 23 -1.38 15.45 1.20
C GLU A 23 -1.30 14.41 2.30
N ALA A 24 -2.13 13.37 2.21
CA ALA A 24 -2.08 12.23 3.12
C ALA A 24 -0.77 11.45 2.93
N LYS A 25 -0.28 10.82 4.00
CA LYS A 25 0.95 10.01 3.95
C LYS A 25 0.63 8.64 3.34
N SER A 26 1.27 8.29 2.22
CA SER A 26 1.05 7.01 1.52
C SER A 26 1.97 5.88 2.00
N ALA A 27 3.22 6.20 2.37
CA ALA A 27 4.25 5.24 2.75
C ALA A 27 4.19 4.89 4.25
N VAL A 28 3.02 4.46 4.73
CA VAL A 28 2.77 4.04 6.11
C VAL A 28 2.33 2.60 6.12
N THR A 29 3.20 1.71 6.61
CA THR A 29 2.92 0.26 6.69
C THR A 29 2.58 -0.14 8.13
N MET A 30 1.48 -0.85 8.34
CA MET A 30 1.19 -1.52 9.60
C MET A 30 1.54 -3.00 9.49
N ILE A 31 2.33 -3.47 10.44
CA ILE A 31 2.74 -4.86 10.57
C ILE A 31 2.16 -5.38 11.88
N VAL A 32 1.36 -6.43 11.81
CA VAL A 32 0.92 -7.18 13.00
C VAL A 32 1.58 -8.55 12.96
N GLY A 33 2.26 -8.91 14.04
CA GLY A 33 3.03 -10.14 14.07
C GLY A 33 3.77 -10.38 15.39
N THR A 34 4.93 -11.01 15.30
CA THR A 34 5.73 -11.45 16.45
C THR A 34 7.09 -10.79 16.48
N ALA A 35 7.57 -10.43 17.68
CA ALA A 35 8.88 -9.83 17.91
C ALA A 35 9.54 -10.42 19.19
N PRO A 36 10.87 -10.54 19.24
CA PRO A 36 11.61 -11.15 20.35
C PRO A 36 11.78 -10.17 21.53
N ILE A 37 10.67 -9.67 22.08
CA ILE A 37 10.68 -8.66 23.16
C ILE A 37 11.31 -9.17 24.48
N GLN A 38 11.35 -10.49 24.69
CA GLN A 38 12.00 -11.11 25.86
C GLN A 38 13.53 -10.89 25.89
N GLU A 39 14.13 -10.55 24.74
CA GLU A 39 15.56 -10.30 24.67
C GLU A 39 15.96 -8.89 25.11
N ILE A 40 14.98 -7.98 25.28
CA ILE A 40 15.21 -6.61 25.74
C ILE A 40 14.50 -6.29 27.08
N TYR A 41 13.46 -7.05 27.44
CA TYR A 41 12.70 -6.81 28.67
C TYR A 41 12.75 -8.06 29.58
N ASP A 42 13.61 -8.00 30.60
CA ASP A 42 13.68 -9.05 31.64
C ASP A 42 12.45 -9.06 32.54
N ASP A 43 11.82 -7.91 32.74
CA ASP A 43 10.67 -7.71 33.59
C ASP A 43 9.35 -8.06 32.87
N ALA A 44 8.50 -8.89 33.51
CA ALA A 44 7.24 -9.35 32.96
C ALA A 44 6.23 -8.21 32.71
N ASP A 45 6.20 -7.19 33.54
CA ASP A 45 5.28 -6.06 33.37
C ASP A 45 5.71 -5.17 32.19
N LYS A 46 7.02 -5.03 31.98
CA LYS A 46 7.56 -4.32 30.79
C LYS A 46 7.27 -5.10 29.51
N ARG A 47 7.39 -6.45 29.54
CA ARG A 47 7.00 -7.29 28.40
C ARG A 47 5.52 -7.11 28.04
N LYS A 48 4.62 -7.19 29.04
CA LYS A 48 3.18 -6.96 28.85
C LYS A 48 2.88 -5.57 28.30
N ALA A 49 3.60 -4.55 28.76
CA ALA A 49 3.44 -3.20 28.27
C ALA A 49 3.88 -3.00 26.79
N ALA A 50 4.70 -3.90 26.26
CA ALA A 50 5.17 -3.88 24.88
C ALA A 50 4.28 -4.72 23.93
N ILE A 51 3.30 -5.48 24.46
CA ILE A 51 2.37 -6.29 23.67
C ILE A 51 1.14 -5.45 23.30
N ASN A 52 0.61 -5.62 22.08
CA ASN A 52 -0.55 -4.89 21.58
C ASN A 52 -0.41 -3.36 21.72
N LYS A 53 0.73 -2.84 21.32
CA LYS A 53 1.01 -1.40 21.24
C LYS A 53 1.41 -1.01 19.83
N ARG A 54 1.01 0.20 19.42
CA ARG A 54 1.49 0.82 18.17
C ARG A 54 2.90 1.35 18.38
N ILE A 55 3.89 0.65 17.84
CA ILE A 55 5.30 1.05 17.91
C ILE A 55 5.67 1.64 16.55
N VAL A 56 6.05 2.92 16.55
CA VAL A 56 6.41 3.62 15.30
C VAL A 56 7.91 3.46 15.04
N ILE A 57 8.22 2.85 13.91
CA ILE A 57 9.59 2.59 13.45
C ILE A 57 9.85 3.43 12.20
N ARG A 58 10.94 4.18 12.21
CA ARG A 58 11.43 4.96 11.06
C ARG A 58 12.85 4.59 10.68
N LYS A 59 13.58 3.97 11.62
CA LYS A 59 14.96 3.53 11.44
C LYS A 59 15.15 2.14 12.02
N PRO A 60 16.12 1.36 11.52
CA PRO A 60 16.41 0.03 12.10
C PRO A 60 16.78 0.06 13.58
N GLU A 61 17.45 1.12 14.04
CA GLU A 61 17.86 1.27 15.45
C GLU A 61 16.65 1.39 16.38
N ASP A 62 15.59 2.10 15.95
CA ASP A 62 14.35 2.22 16.72
C ASP A 62 13.70 0.84 16.91
N ALA A 63 13.74 0.01 15.87
CA ALA A 63 13.17 -1.33 15.91
C ALA A 63 13.92 -2.24 16.90
N ALA A 64 15.26 -2.22 16.86
CA ALA A 64 16.09 -3.02 17.76
C ALA A 64 15.87 -2.63 19.23
N ALA A 65 15.74 -1.33 19.53
CA ALA A 65 15.55 -0.83 20.88
C ALA A 65 14.16 -1.15 21.48
N LEU A 66 13.12 -1.27 20.63
CA LEU A 66 11.73 -1.38 21.09
C LEU A 66 11.13 -2.77 20.92
N LEU A 67 11.66 -3.57 19.98
CA LEU A 67 11.10 -4.86 19.58
C LEU A 67 12.10 -6.03 19.73
N GLY A 68 13.34 -5.74 20.10
CA GLY A 68 14.41 -6.73 20.22
C GLY A 68 15.24 -6.89 18.95
N PRO A 69 16.19 -7.83 18.94
CA PRO A 69 17.11 -8.02 17.84
C PRO A 69 16.40 -8.17 16.49
N GLN A 70 16.87 -7.43 15.49
CA GLN A 70 16.27 -7.40 14.15
C GLN A 70 16.95 -8.41 13.20
N ILE A 71 17.10 -9.66 13.67
CA ILE A 71 17.86 -10.72 12.98
C ILE A 71 17.01 -11.88 12.47
N GLY A 72 15.68 -11.78 12.53
CA GLY A 72 14.80 -12.87 12.07
C GLY A 72 14.58 -13.95 13.15
N GLY A 73 15.05 -15.16 12.94
CA GLY A 73 14.91 -16.25 13.92
C GLY A 73 13.47 -16.77 14.11
N GLY A 74 12.65 -16.69 13.06
CA GLY A 74 11.25 -17.12 13.11
C GLY A 74 10.27 -16.03 13.52
N TYR A 75 10.71 -14.87 13.95
CA TYR A 75 9.86 -13.72 14.26
C TYR A 75 9.50 -12.94 13.01
N SER A 76 8.22 -12.66 12.80
CA SER A 76 7.72 -12.05 11.55
C SER A 76 7.99 -10.55 11.45
N ILE A 77 7.99 -9.81 12.56
CA ILE A 77 8.19 -8.36 12.54
C ILE A 77 9.63 -7.99 12.14
N PRO A 78 10.70 -8.57 12.71
CA PRO A 78 12.06 -8.28 12.30
C PRO A 78 12.32 -8.53 10.81
N GLU A 79 11.84 -9.65 10.29
CA GLU A 79 11.95 -9.96 8.85
C GLU A 79 11.27 -8.90 7.98
N ALA A 80 10.03 -8.51 8.35
CA ALA A 80 9.26 -7.51 7.61
C ALA A 80 9.90 -6.12 7.68
N ILE A 81 10.40 -5.70 8.84
CA ILE A 81 11.11 -4.42 8.99
C ILE A 81 12.36 -4.40 8.10
N LYS A 82 13.14 -5.49 8.11
CA LYS A 82 14.32 -5.63 7.24
C LYS A 82 13.94 -5.50 5.77
N ALA A 83 12.91 -6.24 5.30
CA ALA A 83 12.46 -6.21 3.92
C ALA A 83 11.99 -4.82 3.48
N ILE A 84 11.32 -4.05 4.37
CA ILE A 84 10.81 -2.72 4.07
C ILE A 84 11.91 -1.67 4.11
N LEU A 85 12.74 -1.66 5.17
CA LEU A 85 13.75 -0.61 5.36
C LEU A 85 14.96 -0.79 4.44
N ASN A 86 15.40 -2.02 4.16
CA ASN A 86 16.51 -2.27 3.24
C ASN A 86 16.21 -1.78 1.83
N LYS A 87 14.96 -1.85 1.41
CA LYS A 87 14.53 -1.35 0.10
C LYS A 87 14.63 0.18 0.00
N ALA A 88 14.44 0.86 1.12
CA ALA A 88 14.51 2.30 1.20
C ALA A 88 15.94 2.84 1.37
N GLN A 89 16.96 1.98 1.52
CA GLN A 89 18.34 2.38 1.75
C GLN A 89 19.04 2.99 0.54
N ASP A 90 18.45 2.97 -0.65
CA ASP A 90 18.97 3.72 -1.80
C ASP A 90 18.94 5.26 -1.62
N GLY A 91 18.99 5.73 -0.37
CA GLY A 91 19.21 7.11 0.02
C GLY A 91 17.95 7.93 0.33
N GLN A 92 16.76 7.33 0.28
CA GLN A 92 15.49 8.09 0.41
C GLN A 92 14.79 7.99 1.78
N GLY A 93 15.42 7.39 2.78
CA GLY A 93 14.80 7.19 4.09
C GLY A 93 13.61 6.22 4.04
N GLY A 94 13.52 5.28 4.96
CA GLY A 94 12.39 4.36 5.05
C GLY A 94 11.07 5.10 5.32
N GLY A 95 9.96 4.54 4.84
CA GLY A 95 8.62 5.00 5.20
C GLY A 95 8.38 4.91 6.71
N THR A 96 7.15 5.10 7.12
CA THR A 96 6.76 4.90 8.52
C THR A 96 6.19 3.51 8.71
N ILE A 97 6.73 2.74 9.63
CA ILE A 97 6.21 1.43 10.01
C ILE A 97 5.51 1.56 11.36
N ILE A 98 4.29 1.06 11.45
CA ILE A 98 3.54 0.88 12.70
C ILE A 98 3.60 -0.62 13.01
N ALA A 99 4.50 -1.02 13.91
CA ALA A 99 4.62 -2.41 14.32
C ALA A 99 3.73 -2.69 15.54
N VAL A 100 3.02 -3.80 15.50
CA VAL A 100 2.21 -4.31 16.61
C VAL A 100 2.66 -5.73 16.92
N ASN A 101 3.35 -5.89 18.04
CA ASN A 101 3.72 -7.19 18.53
C ASN A 101 2.56 -7.81 19.35
N VAL A 102 2.11 -9.00 18.95
CA VAL A 102 1.10 -9.77 19.69
C VAL A 102 1.71 -10.95 20.45
N PHE A 103 3.00 -11.22 20.23
CA PHE A 103 3.69 -12.31 20.89
C PHE A 103 3.95 -12.00 22.37
N ASP A 104 3.49 -12.90 23.23
CA ASP A 104 3.74 -12.90 24.68
C ASP A 104 4.65 -14.09 25.02
N PRO A 105 5.92 -13.87 25.36
CA PRO A 105 6.85 -14.96 25.69
C PRO A 105 6.49 -15.74 26.96
N ASP A 106 5.64 -15.17 27.82
CA ASP A 106 5.15 -15.85 29.02
C ASP A 106 3.96 -16.77 28.73
N LYS A 107 3.20 -16.50 27.66
CA LYS A 107 2.05 -17.28 27.20
C LYS A 107 2.42 -18.27 26.08
N HIS A 108 3.14 -17.80 25.06
CA HIS A 108 3.46 -18.58 23.86
C HIS A 108 4.77 -19.34 24.05
N LYS A 109 4.66 -20.56 24.54
CA LYS A 109 5.80 -21.44 24.84
C LYS A 109 5.61 -22.77 24.14
N ASP A 110 6.74 -23.38 23.75
CA ASP A 110 6.81 -24.74 23.25
C ASP A 110 6.61 -25.76 24.39
N GLU A 111 6.62 -27.03 24.05
CA GLU A 111 6.51 -28.16 25.02
C GLU A 111 7.63 -28.16 26.08
N ASN A 112 8.75 -27.49 25.80
CA ASN A 112 9.91 -27.38 26.71
C ASN A 112 9.86 -26.08 27.54
N GLY A 113 8.81 -25.27 27.41
CA GLY A 113 8.64 -24.01 28.12
C GLY A 113 9.46 -22.86 27.55
N LYS A 114 10.03 -22.97 26.33
CA LYS A 114 10.74 -21.88 25.65
C LYS A 114 9.75 -21.01 24.87
N PRO A 115 9.99 -19.70 24.80
CA PRO A 115 9.22 -18.81 23.96
C PRO A 115 9.22 -19.27 22.50
N ASP A 116 8.04 -19.44 21.92
CA ASP A 116 7.85 -19.91 20.54
C ASP A 116 6.83 -19.01 19.79
N PRO A 117 7.29 -18.20 18.82
CA PRO A 117 6.41 -17.30 18.06
C PRO A 117 5.38 -18.05 17.19
N THR A 118 5.58 -19.34 16.91
CA THR A 118 4.63 -20.12 16.11
C THR A 118 3.34 -20.45 16.87
N MET A 119 3.34 -20.30 18.19
CA MET A 119 2.18 -20.51 19.05
C MET A 119 1.16 -19.36 19.02
N VAL A 120 1.50 -18.24 18.36
CA VAL A 120 0.57 -17.13 18.17
C VAL A 120 -0.54 -17.52 17.18
N THR A 121 -1.77 -17.28 17.58
CA THR A 121 -2.95 -17.68 16.82
C THR A 121 -3.40 -16.57 15.84
N ALA A 122 -4.14 -16.97 14.79
CA ALA A 122 -4.77 -16.04 13.87
C ALA A 122 -5.74 -15.06 14.58
N ALA A 123 -6.41 -15.50 15.66
CA ALA A 123 -7.31 -14.64 16.44
C ALA A 123 -6.56 -13.51 17.17
N GLU A 124 -5.34 -13.74 17.63
CA GLU A 124 -4.51 -12.71 18.26
C GLU A 124 -4.01 -11.67 17.25
N ILE A 125 -3.70 -12.12 16.03
CA ILE A 125 -3.35 -11.22 14.92
C ILE A 125 -4.56 -10.36 14.51
N THR A 126 -5.74 -10.96 14.33
CA THR A 126 -6.99 -10.25 14.04
C THR A 126 -7.31 -9.24 15.14
N GLY A 127 -7.13 -9.67 16.38
CA GLY A 127 -7.37 -8.86 17.56
C GLY A 127 -8.85 -8.64 17.87
N THR A 128 -9.09 -8.04 19.01
CA THR A 128 -10.44 -7.69 19.52
C THR A 128 -10.38 -6.36 20.26
N ILE A 129 -11.55 -5.83 20.56
CA ILE A 129 -11.71 -4.71 21.51
C ILE A 129 -12.34 -5.30 22.75
N ASP A 130 -11.65 -5.20 23.90
CA ASP A 130 -12.16 -5.72 25.16
C ASP A 130 -13.28 -4.85 25.76
N ALA A 131 -13.89 -5.31 26.85
CA ALA A 131 -14.97 -4.58 27.51
C ALA A 131 -14.52 -3.24 28.13
N ALA A 132 -13.24 -3.03 28.33
CA ALA A 132 -12.65 -1.78 28.79
C ALA A 132 -12.28 -0.83 27.63
N GLY A 133 -12.48 -1.27 26.38
CA GLY A 133 -12.18 -0.49 25.18
C GLY A 133 -10.74 -0.62 24.70
N ASN A 134 -9.94 -1.54 25.25
CA ASN A 134 -8.57 -1.76 24.78
C ASN A 134 -8.60 -2.62 23.51
N ALA A 135 -7.99 -2.09 22.46
CA ALA A 135 -7.82 -2.79 21.19
C ALA A 135 -6.55 -3.67 21.20
N SER A 136 -6.60 -4.78 20.46
CA SER A 136 -5.46 -5.67 20.22
C SER A 136 -5.30 -5.98 18.73
N GLY A 137 -4.15 -6.51 18.33
CA GLY A 137 -3.88 -6.93 16.96
C GLY A 137 -4.19 -5.84 15.93
N PHE A 138 -4.86 -6.20 14.85
CA PHE A 138 -5.25 -5.26 13.80
C PHE A 138 -6.28 -4.22 14.23
N GLN A 139 -7.06 -4.44 15.32
CA GLN A 139 -8.01 -3.44 15.81
C GLN A 139 -7.31 -2.13 16.23
N LEU A 140 -6.03 -2.19 16.53
CA LEU A 140 -5.22 -1.00 16.80
C LEU A 140 -5.13 -0.03 15.62
N ALA A 141 -5.39 -0.46 14.39
CA ALA A 141 -5.35 0.40 13.21
C ALA A 141 -6.34 1.58 13.31
N TYR A 142 -7.52 1.35 13.89
CA TYR A 142 -8.56 2.39 14.00
C TYR A 142 -8.18 3.57 14.88
N GLY A 143 -7.39 3.33 15.93
CA GLY A 143 -6.94 4.38 16.83
C GLY A 143 -5.65 5.10 16.38
N ALA A 144 -5.06 4.71 15.25
CA ALA A 144 -3.77 5.24 14.82
C ALA A 144 -3.81 6.76 14.56
N TYR A 145 -4.90 7.27 13.99
CA TYR A 145 -5.04 8.70 13.69
C TYR A 145 -5.00 9.58 14.95
N ASN A 146 -5.69 9.17 16.01
CA ASN A 146 -5.74 9.94 17.25
C ASN A 146 -4.39 10.08 17.95
N GLU A 147 -3.53 9.06 17.78
CA GLU A 147 -2.21 9.02 18.41
C GLU A 147 -1.11 9.56 17.50
N LEU A 148 -1.17 9.25 16.20
CA LEU A 148 -0.09 9.50 15.26
C LEU A 148 -0.40 10.61 14.23
N GLY A 149 -1.68 10.99 14.10
CA GLY A 149 -2.14 11.98 13.12
C GLY A 149 -2.26 11.44 11.69
N TYR A 150 -2.20 10.11 11.50
CA TYR A 150 -2.37 9.45 10.20
C TYR A 150 -2.78 7.98 10.38
N PHE A 151 -3.44 7.43 9.37
CA PHE A 151 -3.77 6.00 9.29
C PHE A 151 -2.71 5.21 8.53
N PRO A 152 -2.56 3.89 8.81
CA PRO A 152 -1.78 3.01 7.94
C PRO A 152 -2.42 2.91 6.56
N LYS A 153 -1.58 2.78 5.52
CA LYS A 153 -1.99 2.68 4.11
C LYS A 153 -1.64 1.34 3.47
N ILE A 154 -0.79 0.59 4.13
CA ILE A 154 -0.39 -0.75 3.72
C ILE A 154 -0.51 -1.64 4.96
N LEU A 155 -1.29 -2.71 4.87
CA LEU A 155 -1.49 -3.68 5.96
C LEU A 155 -0.84 -5.00 5.59
N ILE A 156 -0.01 -5.55 6.46
CA ILE A 156 0.60 -6.86 6.30
C ILE A 156 0.59 -7.65 7.61
N ALA A 157 0.42 -8.96 7.50
CA ALA A 157 0.61 -9.93 8.58
C ALA A 157 1.43 -11.10 8.04
N PRO A 158 2.76 -10.92 7.85
CA PRO A 158 3.60 -11.97 7.29
C PRO A 158 3.47 -13.26 8.07
N ARG A 159 3.39 -14.42 7.35
CA ARG A 159 3.09 -15.76 7.87
C ARG A 159 1.65 -16.01 8.30
N TYR A 160 0.91 -14.98 8.75
CA TYR A 160 -0.47 -15.13 9.26
C TYR A 160 -1.54 -14.76 8.21
N SER A 161 -1.17 -14.04 7.17
CA SER A 161 -2.10 -13.64 6.08
C SER A 161 -2.64 -14.84 5.26
N THR A 162 -2.06 -16.03 5.43
CA THR A 162 -2.59 -17.28 4.86
C THR A 162 -3.89 -17.73 5.54
N HIS A 163 -4.21 -17.25 6.74
CA HIS A 163 -5.45 -17.57 7.44
C HIS A 163 -6.62 -16.69 6.95
N ALA A 164 -7.73 -17.33 6.59
CA ALA A 164 -8.91 -16.64 6.03
C ALA A 164 -9.45 -15.52 6.96
N GLY A 165 -9.50 -15.75 8.27
CA GLY A 165 -9.95 -14.77 9.25
C GLY A 165 -9.08 -13.52 9.27
N VAL A 166 -7.75 -13.67 9.17
CA VAL A 166 -6.81 -12.54 9.11
C VAL A 166 -7.01 -11.74 7.82
N ARG A 167 -7.11 -12.42 6.67
CA ARG A 167 -7.36 -11.76 5.37
C ARG A 167 -8.66 -10.95 5.38
N THR A 168 -9.73 -11.56 5.91
CA THR A 168 -11.03 -10.90 6.00
C THR A 168 -10.96 -9.64 6.85
N GLU A 169 -10.31 -9.70 8.01
CA GLU A 169 -10.16 -8.53 8.88
C GLU A 169 -9.29 -7.45 8.23
N MET A 170 -8.17 -7.83 7.64
CA MET A 170 -7.32 -6.90 6.89
C MET A 170 -8.11 -6.20 5.77
N ASP A 171 -9.00 -6.91 5.09
CA ASP A 171 -9.84 -6.33 4.02
C ASP A 171 -10.90 -5.37 4.58
N VAL A 172 -11.55 -5.72 5.68
CA VAL A 172 -12.50 -4.82 6.39
C VAL A 172 -11.81 -3.53 6.81
N ILE A 173 -10.63 -3.63 7.42
CA ILE A 173 -9.86 -2.46 7.87
C ILE A 173 -9.38 -1.63 6.66
N SER A 174 -8.89 -2.29 5.61
CA SER A 174 -8.44 -1.62 4.38
C SER A 174 -9.56 -0.78 3.75
N ASN A 175 -10.79 -1.31 3.73
CA ASN A 175 -11.95 -0.58 3.21
C ASN A 175 -12.28 0.65 4.05
N LYS A 176 -12.20 0.54 5.39
CA LYS A 176 -12.53 1.64 6.29
C LYS A 176 -11.45 2.73 6.33
N LEU A 177 -10.18 2.35 6.22
CA LEU A 177 -9.05 3.27 6.36
C LEU A 177 -8.45 3.73 5.02
N HIS A 178 -9.08 3.38 3.90
CA HIS A 178 -8.56 3.65 2.57
C HIS A 178 -7.10 3.16 2.43
N ALA A 179 -6.86 1.91 2.84
CA ALA A 179 -5.58 1.22 2.78
C ALA A 179 -5.62 0.07 1.77
N VAL A 180 -4.49 -0.50 1.45
CA VAL A 180 -4.38 -1.79 0.76
C VAL A 180 -3.86 -2.84 1.73
N ASN A 181 -4.28 -4.09 1.57
CA ASN A 181 -3.74 -5.22 2.31
C ASN A 181 -2.98 -6.15 1.37
N ILE A 182 -1.90 -6.73 1.86
CA ILE A 182 -1.06 -7.65 1.10
C ILE A 182 -1.08 -9.01 1.81
N SER A 183 -1.53 -10.03 1.10
CA SER A 183 -1.71 -11.36 1.64
C SER A 183 -0.98 -12.39 0.80
N ASP A 184 -0.30 -13.32 1.48
CA ASP A 184 0.44 -14.40 0.85
C ASP A 184 -0.46 -15.62 0.64
N LEU A 185 -0.25 -16.35 -0.46
CA LEU A 185 -0.74 -17.70 -0.60
C LEU A 185 0.16 -18.65 0.21
N PRO A 186 -0.35 -19.82 0.67
CA PRO A 186 0.43 -20.78 1.43
C PRO A 186 1.67 -21.26 0.70
N ALA A 187 2.74 -21.50 1.46
CA ALA A 187 3.94 -22.17 0.97
C ALA A 187 3.62 -23.57 0.41
N GLY A 188 4.40 -24.01 -0.56
CA GLY A 188 4.29 -25.35 -1.13
C GLY A 188 3.15 -25.56 -2.13
N MET A 189 2.26 -24.59 -2.34
CA MET A 189 1.21 -24.69 -3.38
C MET A 189 1.83 -24.83 -4.77
N THR A 190 1.18 -25.62 -5.65
CA THR A 190 1.50 -25.59 -7.09
C THR A 190 0.86 -24.39 -7.77
N ILE A 191 1.32 -24.06 -8.96
CA ILE A 191 0.76 -22.95 -9.77
C ILE A 191 -0.73 -23.20 -10.05
N GLU A 192 -1.09 -24.43 -10.40
CA GLU A 192 -2.47 -24.83 -10.65
C GLU A 192 -3.34 -24.69 -9.39
N GLN A 193 -2.81 -25.06 -8.22
CA GLN A 193 -3.50 -24.89 -6.95
C GLN A 193 -3.69 -23.40 -6.61
N ALA A 194 -2.67 -22.57 -6.85
CA ALA A 194 -2.77 -21.13 -6.66
C ALA A 194 -3.86 -20.51 -7.54
N ILE A 195 -3.89 -20.86 -8.83
CA ILE A 195 -4.91 -20.42 -9.77
C ILE A 195 -6.30 -20.93 -9.35
N ALA A 196 -6.42 -22.23 -9.03
CA ALA A 196 -7.68 -22.84 -8.60
C ALA A 196 -8.23 -22.20 -7.30
N SER A 197 -7.37 -21.78 -6.39
CA SER A 197 -7.77 -21.12 -5.15
C SER A 197 -8.48 -19.77 -5.37
N ARG A 198 -8.31 -19.16 -6.53
CA ARG A 198 -9.02 -17.96 -6.99
C ARG A 198 -10.36 -18.25 -7.67
N GLY A 199 -10.61 -19.52 -8.02
CA GLY A 199 -11.84 -19.97 -8.66
C GLY A 199 -13.06 -19.91 -7.72
N LYS A 200 -14.25 -20.20 -8.28
CA LYS A 200 -15.51 -20.24 -7.53
C LYS A 200 -15.43 -21.26 -6.39
N GLY A 201 -15.61 -20.79 -5.16
CA GLY A 201 -15.50 -21.63 -3.95
C GLY A 201 -14.06 -21.85 -3.47
N GLY A 202 -13.07 -21.26 -4.13
CA GLY A 202 -11.69 -21.27 -3.68
C GLY A 202 -11.48 -20.37 -2.46
N GLU A 203 -10.50 -20.70 -1.64
CA GLU A 203 -10.20 -20.02 -0.37
C GLU A 203 -9.79 -18.55 -0.56
N TYR A 204 -9.18 -18.23 -1.71
CA TYR A 204 -8.72 -16.89 -2.06
C TYR A 204 -9.66 -16.18 -3.04
N ASN A 205 -10.88 -16.69 -3.21
CA ASN A 205 -11.89 -16.08 -4.05
C ASN A 205 -12.46 -14.82 -3.40
N THR A 206 -11.86 -13.69 -3.69
CA THR A 206 -12.30 -12.36 -3.26
C THR A 206 -12.29 -11.40 -4.46
N ALA A 207 -13.21 -10.43 -4.46
CA ALA A 207 -13.29 -9.35 -5.44
C ALA A 207 -12.89 -8.00 -4.84
N SER A 208 -12.05 -8.01 -3.80
CA SER A 208 -11.57 -6.79 -3.17
C SER A 208 -10.58 -6.06 -4.08
N ASP A 209 -10.85 -4.78 -4.35
CA ASP A 209 -9.95 -3.88 -5.08
C ASP A 209 -8.78 -3.38 -4.20
N ARG A 210 -8.76 -3.77 -2.92
CA ARG A 210 -7.75 -3.40 -1.93
C ARG A 210 -6.85 -4.56 -1.51
N ALA A 211 -7.22 -5.80 -1.82
CA ALA A 211 -6.42 -6.97 -1.52
C ALA A 211 -5.40 -7.24 -2.65
N ILE A 212 -4.14 -7.40 -2.28
CA ILE A 212 -3.04 -7.78 -3.17
C ILE A 212 -2.60 -9.19 -2.78
N LEU A 213 -2.77 -10.15 -3.66
CA LEU A 213 -2.44 -11.55 -3.42
C LEU A 213 -1.06 -11.87 -4.01
N MET A 214 -0.20 -12.47 -3.18
CA MET A 214 1.19 -12.73 -3.52
C MET A 214 1.48 -14.23 -3.64
N TYR A 215 2.19 -14.64 -4.69
CA TYR A 215 2.64 -16.01 -4.89
C TYR A 215 3.85 -16.05 -5.85
N PRO A 216 4.81 -16.95 -5.63
CA PRO A 216 5.05 -17.82 -4.48
C PRO A 216 5.75 -17.08 -3.33
N GLN A 217 6.22 -17.80 -2.31
CA GLN A 217 7.16 -17.23 -1.36
C GLN A 217 8.48 -16.90 -2.06
N VAL A 218 9.21 -15.92 -1.52
CA VAL A 218 10.53 -15.51 -2.02
C VAL A 218 11.62 -16.06 -1.12
N LYS A 219 12.83 -16.17 -1.68
CA LYS A 219 14.02 -16.63 -0.94
C LYS A 219 14.90 -15.43 -0.62
N SER A 220 15.24 -15.28 0.65
CA SER A 220 16.17 -14.26 1.15
C SER A 220 17.12 -14.85 2.17
N TYR A 221 18.32 -14.26 2.29
CA TYR A 221 19.30 -14.68 3.27
C TYR A 221 18.87 -14.28 4.68
N ASP A 222 18.83 -15.25 5.59
CA ASP A 222 18.60 -15.05 7.02
C ASP A 222 19.93 -15.26 7.79
N PRO A 223 20.44 -14.21 8.45
CA PRO A 223 21.72 -14.30 9.18
C PRO A 223 21.65 -15.16 10.45
N VAL A 224 20.44 -15.46 10.99
CA VAL A 224 20.31 -16.34 12.16
C VAL A 224 20.54 -17.78 11.78
N PHE A 225 20.00 -18.20 10.65
CA PHE A 225 20.16 -19.55 10.15
C PHE A 225 21.42 -19.72 9.29
N ASP A 226 22.12 -18.61 8.94
CA ASP A 226 23.23 -18.55 7.99
C ASP A 226 22.90 -19.28 6.67
N ASP A 227 21.65 -19.12 6.22
CA ASP A 227 21.11 -19.82 5.05
C ASP A 227 20.09 -18.97 4.29
N VAL A 228 19.78 -19.39 3.08
CA VAL A 228 18.71 -18.83 2.24
C VAL A 228 17.39 -19.52 2.59
N VAL A 229 16.48 -18.77 3.18
CA VAL A 229 15.18 -19.27 3.65
C VAL A 229 14.03 -18.72 2.84
N ASN A 230 12.92 -19.45 2.80
CA ASN A 230 11.66 -18.95 2.26
C ASN A 230 11.06 -17.90 3.20
N GLN A 231 10.66 -16.78 2.65
CA GLN A 231 10.02 -15.69 3.37
C GLN A 231 8.70 -15.28 2.70
N PRO A 232 7.73 -14.77 3.48
CA PRO A 232 6.50 -14.21 2.93
C PRO A 232 6.78 -13.12 1.90
N PHE A 233 6.14 -13.19 0.74
CA PHE A 233 6.34 -12.19 -0.30
C PHE A 233 5.70 -10.84 0.06
N SER A 234 4.64 -10.84 0.87
CA SER A 234 3.91 -9.64 1.30
C SER A 234 4.81 -8.57 1.91
N GLN A 235 5.81 -8.95 2.71
CA GLN A 235 6.74 -8.00 3.33
C GLN A 235 7.68 -7.34 2.30
N HIS A 236 8.14 -8.09 1.30
CA HIS A 236 8.97 -7.55 0.22
C HIS A 236 8.16 -6.64 -0.70
N MET A 237 6.91 -7.01 -1.00
CA MET A 237 6.00 -6.15 -1.76
C MET A 237 5.68 -4.86 -1.02
N ALA A 238 5.47 -4.90 0.30
CA ALA A 238 5.30 -3.69 1.11
C ALA A 238 6.53 -2.77 1.00
N GLY A 239 7.74 -3.35 1.06
CA GLY A 239 8.99 -2.61 0.86
C GLY A 239 9.08 -1.97 -0.54
N VAL A 240 8.70 -2.70 -1.58
CA VAL A 240 8.64 -2.18 -2.96
C VAL A 240 7.64 -1.02 -3.09
N ILE A 241 6.45 -1.15 -2.49
CA ILE A 241 5.45 -0.07 -2.51
C ILE A 241 5.97 1.16 -1.80
N VAL A 242 6.53 1.01 -0.58
CA VAL A 242 7.09 2.12 0.20
C VAL A 242 8.21 2.81 -0.55
N ALA A 243 9.15 2.06 -1.12
CA ALA A 243 10.27 2.61 -1.90
C ALA A 243 9.78 3.35 -3.16
N THR A 244 8.78 2.81 -3.86
CA THR A 244 8.17 3.44 -5.03
C THR A 244 7.47 4.75 -4.65
N ASP A 245 6.70 4.75 -3.56
CA ASP A 245 6.02 5.94 -3.06
C ASP A 245 6.98 7.08 -2.73
N LEU A 246 8.10 6.76 -2.09
CA LEU A 246 9.10 7.75 -1.69
C LEU A 246 9.92 8.28 -2.88
N ALA A 247 10.25 7.42 -3.83
CA ALA A 247 11.10 7.78 -4.96
C ALA A 247 10.33 8.43 -6.11
N GLN A 248 9.11 7.98 -6.38
CA GLN A 248 8.34 8.35 -7.58
C GLN A 248 6.93 8.87 -7.25
N GLY A 249 6.36 8.41 -6.15
CA GLY A 249 4.99 8.72 -5.73
C GLY A 249 4.05 7.50 -5.81
N TYR A 250 2.96 7.55 -5.06
CA TYR A 250 1.98 6.46 -4.92
C TYR A 250 1.19 6.15 -6.20
N HIS A 251 1.26 7.02 -7.20
CA HIS A 251 0.62 6.87 -8.51
C HIS A 251 1.45 6.02 -9.48
N TYR A 252 2.67 5.64 -9.10
CA TYR A 252 3.46 4.69 -9.87
C TYR A 252 3.13 3.25 -9.49
N SER A 253 3.16 2.36 -10.50
CA SER A 253 2.92 0.94 -10.30
C SER A 253 4.06 0.29 -9.50
N PRO A 254 3.75 -0.55 -8.49
CA PRO A 254 4.75 -1.35 -7.79
C PRO A 254 5.16 -2.60 -8.57
N SER A 255 4.60 -2.84 -9.74
CA SER A 255 5.01 -3.91 -10.66
C SER A 255 6.29 -3.53 -11.40
N ASN A 256 7.04 -4.53 -11.81
CA ASN A 256 8.32 -4.38 -12.51
C ASN A 256 9.37 -3.57 -11.72
N LYS A 257 9.36 -3.72 -10.40
CA LYS A 257 10.34 -3.10 -9.49
C LYS A 257 11.27 -4.16 -8.93
N ALA A 258 12.58 -3.85 -8.88
CA ALA A 258 13.57 -4.79 -8.35
C ALA A 258 13.38 -5.06 -6.86
N MET A 259 13.63 -6.27 -6.41
CA MET A 259 13.70 -6.68 -5.00
C MET A 259 15.16 -6.98 -4.65
N THR A 260 15.82 -6.08 -3.91
CA THR A 260 17.28 -6.11 -3.72
C THR A 260 17.80 -7.24 -2.83
N ASP A 261 16.97 -7.70 -1.92
CA ASP A 261 17.27 -8.73 -0.91
C ASP A 261 16.72 -10.12 -1.27
N VAL A 262 16.05 -10.25 -2.43
CA VAL A 262 15.50 -11.52 -2.91
C VAL A 262 16.49 -12.17 -3.87
N VAL A 263 16.94 -13.37 -3.50
CA VAL A 263 17.93 -14.16 -4.26
C VAL A 263 17.29 -15.31 -5.04
N GLY A 264 16.02 -15.63 -4.77
CA GLY A 264 15.26 -16.70 -5.41
C GLY A 264 13.77 -16.62 -5.13
N ILE A 265 13.05 -17.57 -5.69
CA ILE A 265 11.64 -17.83 -5.41
C ILE A 265 11.50 -19.30 -4.99
N GLU A 266 10.45 -19.59 -4.23
CA GLU A 266 10.20 -20.96 -3.71
C GLU A 266 9.97 -21.95 -4.86
N ARG A 267 9.31 -21.49 -5.93
CA ARG A 267 8.94 -22.32 -7.09
C ARG A 267 9.25 -21.57 -8.39
N ASP A 268 9.86 -22.29 -9.32
CA ASP A 268 10.12 -21.74 -10.64
C ASP A 268 8.82 -21.37 -11.35
N ILE A 269 8.81 -20.19 -11.93
CA ILE A 269 7.71 -19.62 -12.68
C ILE A 269 8.21 -19.26 -14.06
N SER A 270 7.59 -19.83 -15.09
CA SER A 270 7.96 -19.55 -16.46
C SER A 270 7.57 -18.13 -16.87
N TYR A 271 8.44 -17.50 -17.61
CA TYR A 271 8.20 -16.22 -18.28
C TYR A 271 8.86 -16.22 -19.65
N HIS A 272 8.08 -15.89 -20.65
CA HIS A 272 8.60 -15.63 -21.99
C HIS A 272 7.85 -14.42 -22.60
N PRO A 273 8.57 -13.39 -23.09
CA PRO A 273 7.93 -12.24 -23.75
C PRO A 273 7.07 -12.69 -24.93
N GLY A 274 5.80 -12.28 -24.95
CA GLY A 274 4.85 -12.64 -26.00
C GLY A 274 4.15 -13.98 -25.84
N ASP A 275 4.52 -14.79 -24.84
CA ASP A 275 3.84 -16.05 -24.55
C ASP A 275 2.66 -15.82 -23.58
N TYR A 276 1.44 -16.00 -24.10
CA TYR A 276 0.22 -15.89 -23.32
C TYR A 276 -0.04 -17.07 -22.37
N GLN A 277 0.70 -18.17 -22.53
CA GLN A 277 0.55 -19.39 -21.73
C GLN A 277 1.59 -19.52 -20.62
N SER A 278 2.49 -18.54 -20.48
CA SER A 278 3.46 -18.53 -19.39
C SER A 278 2.78 -18.48 -18.01
N ASP A 279 3.42 -19.10 -17.02
CA ASP A 279 2.89 -19.16 -15.65
C ASP A 279 2.66 -17.77 -15.05
N THR A 280 3.57 -16.82 -15.35
CA THR A 280 3.41 -15.41 -14.93
C THR A 280 2.11 -14.81 -15.46
N ASN A 281 1.78 -15.08 -16.74
CA ASN A 281 0.56 -14.57 -17.35
C ASN A 281 -0.69 -15.27 -16.79
N ALA A 282 -0.62 -16.58 -16.54
CA ALA A 282 -1.71 -17.34 -15.94
C ALA A 282 -2.03 -16.88 -14.51
N LEU A 283 -1.01 -16.62 -13.69
CA LEU A 283 -1.16 -16.08 -12.32
C LEU A 283 -1.74 -14.65 -12.34
N ASN A 284 -1.17 -13.76 -13.16
CA ASN A 284 -1.67 -12.39 -13.28
C ASN A 284 -3.10 -12.35 -13.85
N GLY A 285 -3.45 -13.30 -14.73
CA GLY A 285 -4.79 -13.48 -15.30
C GLY A 285 -5.88 -13.76 -14.28
N VAL A 286 -5.52 -14.19 -13.07
CA VAL A 286 -6.44 -14.39 -11.94
C VAL A 286 -6.22 -13.42 -10.78
N GLY A 287 -5.47 -12.33 -11.00
CA GLY A 287 -5.23 -11.29 -10.00
C GLY A 287 -4.24 -11.68 -8.89
N ILE A 288 -3.29 -12.56 -9.21
CA ILE A 288 -2.17 -12.91 -8.33
C ILE A 288 -0.91 -12.19 -8.83
N VAL A 289 -0.25 -11.48 -7.93
CA VAL A 289 1.05 -10.84 -8.18
C VAL A 289 2.16 -11.86 -7.92
N THR A 290 3.12 -11.91 -8.83
CA THR A 290 4.23 -12.86 -8.75
C THR A 290 5.59 -12.16 -8.86
N ALA A 291 6.66 -12.92 -8.87
CA ALA A 291 8.02 -12.45 -9.08
C ALA A 291 8.66 -13.15 -10.26
N MET A 292 9.52 -12.45 -10.97
CA MET A 292 10.33 -13.03 -12.03
C MET A 292 11.74 -12.46 -12.05
N ASN A 293 12.69 -13.23 -12.57
CA ASN A 293 14.06 -12.75 -12.81
C ASN A 293 14.16 -12.26 -14.25
N MET A 294 14.29 -10.95 -14.44
CA MET A 294 14.36 -10.35 -15.76
C MET A 294 15.82 -10.23 -16.22
N PHE A 295 16.15 -10.91 -17.32
CA PHE A 295 17.49 -10.87 -17.92
C PHE A 295 18.65 -11.19 -16.95
N ALA A 296 18.42 -12.08 -15.97
CA ALA A 296 19.35 -12.40 -14.90
C ALA A 296 19.84 -11.19 -14.06
N ASN A 297 19.08 -10.10 -14.05
CA ASN A 297 19.37 -8.87 -13.29
C ASN A 297 18.64 -8.81 -11.93
N GLY A 298 18.33 -9.96 -11.35
CA GLY A 298 17.65 -10.07 -10.06
C GLY A 298 16.13 -10.12 -10.17
N PHE A 299 15.53 -10.49 -9.07
CA PHE A 299 14.08 -10.69 -8.99
C PHE A 299 13.34 -9.36 -8.95
N ARG A 300 12.22 -9.31 -9.67
CA ARG A 300 11.31 -8.16 -9.73
C ARG A 300 9.89 -8.59 -9.43
N THR A 301 9.11 -7.70 -8.82
CA THR A 301 7.67 -7.87 -8.70
C THR A 301 7.01 -7.87 -10.09
N TRP A 302 6.04 -8.76 -10.33
CA TRP A 302 5.36 -8.85 -11.61
C TRP A 302 3.86 -9.07 -11.44
N GLY A 303 3.08 -8.06 -11.80
CA GLY A 303 1.64 -7.96 -11.62
C GLY A 303 1.26 -6.64 -10.94
N ASN A 304 0.21 -5.99 -11.45
CA ASN A 304 -0.24 -4.68 -11.01
C ASN A 304 -1.73 -4.64 -10.67
N ARG A 305 -2.38 -5.81 -10.64
CA ARG A 305 -3.82 -5.93 -10.37
C ARG A 305 -4.08 -6.46 -8.98
N SER A 306 -5.14 -5.94 -8.37
CA SER A 306 -5.67 -6.43 -7.11
C SER A 306 -6.49 -7.70 -7.29
N ALA A 307 -6.93 -8.29 -6.19
CA ALA A 307 -7.79 -9.46 -6.18
C ALA A 307 -9.21 -9.22 -6.77
N ALA A 308 -9.58 -7.98 -7.08
CA ALA A 308 -10.80 -7.69 -7.83
C ALA A 308 -10.78 -8.25 -9.25
N PHE A 309 -9.58 -8.34 -9.86
CA PHE A 309 -9.42 -8.95 -11.18
C PHE A 309 -9.51 -10.49 -11.10
N PRO A 310 -10.16 -11.19 -12.02
CA PRO A 310 -10.83 -10.70 -13.24
C PRO A 310 -12.33 -10.34 -13.05
N SER A 311 -12.87 -10.38 -11.83
CA SER A 311 -14.30 -10.10 -11.58
C SER A 311 -14.67 -8.64 -11.86
N ASP A 312 -13.80 -7.71 -11.55
CA ASP A 312 -13.89 -6.29 -11.91
C ASP A 312 -12.83 -5.96 -12.96
N LEU A 313 -13.27 -5.48 -14.11
CA LEU A 313 -12.43 -5.04 -15.23
C LEU A 313 -12.18 -3.51 -15.21
N SER A 314 -12.78 -2.79 -14.27
CA SER A 314 -12.59 -1.34 -14.16
C SER A 314 -11.15 -0.99 -13.78
N GLN A 315 -10.76 0.25 -14.02
CA GLN A 315 -9.42 0.74 -13.64
C GLN A 315 -9.13 0.66 -12.13
N ARG A 316 -10.18 0.49 -11.29
CA ARG A 316 -10.02 0.37 -9.82
C ARG A 316 -9.25 -0.86 -9.41
N ASN A 317 -9.22 -1.90 -10.26
CA ASN A 317 -8.47 -3.11 -9.96
C ASN A 317 -6.94 -2.93 -10.08
N PHE A 318 -6.45 -1.84 -10.71
CA PHE A 318 -5.03 -1.52 -10.69
C PHE A 318 -4.60 -0.97 -9.33
N ILE A 319 -3.56 -1.56 -8.75
CA ILE A 319 -3.06 -1.23 -7.41
C ILE A 319 -2.76 0.27 -7.27
N GLN A 320 -2.01 0.86 -8.21
CA GLN A 320 -1.67 2.28 -8.16
C GLN A 320 -2.89 3.18 -8.38
N THR A 321 -3.85 2.79 -9.24
CA THR A 321 -5.08 3.56 -9.46
C THR A 321 -5.91 3.63 -8.19
N ARG A 322 -6.12 2.48 -7.52
CA ARG A 322 -6.84 2.43 -6.25
C ARG A 322 -6.17 3.28 -5.19
N ARG A 323 -4.85 3.14 -5.04
CA ARG A 323 -4.07 3.92 -4.08
C ARG A 323 -4.09 5.42 -4.38
N THR A 324 -4.00 5.81 -5.66
CA THR A 324 -4.11 7.22 -6.08
C THR A 324 -5.46 7.81 -5.70
N MET A 325 -6.55 7.10 -5.98
CA MET A 325 -7.89 7.54 -5.57
C MET A 325 -7.98 7.71 -4.06
N ASP A 326 -7.48 6.74 -3.29
CA ASP A 326 -7.51 6.78 -1.83
C ASP A 326 -6.74 7.97 -1.27
N MET A 327 -5.55 8.25 -1.80
CA MET A 327 -4.73 9.37 -1.34
C MET A 327 -5.38 10.72 -1.66
N VAL A 328 -5.99 10.86 -2.83
CA VAL A 328 -6.72 12.08 -3.20
C VAL A 328 -7.95 12.25 -2.31
N HIS A 329 -8.76 11.20 -2.15
CA HIS A 329 -9.96 11.24 -1.31
C HIS A 329 -9.63 11.62 0.14
N GLU A 330 -8.62 10.98 0.72
CA GLU A 330 -8.24 11.24 2.11
C GLU A 330 -7.67 12.65 2.30
N SER A 331 -6.86 13.13 1.35
CA SER A 331 -6.34 14.50 1.39
C SER A 331 -7.47 15.53 1.36
N VAL A 332 -8.50 15.30 0.52
CA VAL A 332 -9.70 16.12 0.48
C VAL A 332 -10.48 16.02 1.79
N LEU A 333 -10.66 14.80 2.34
CA LEU A 333 -11.37 14.59 3.62
C LEU A 333 -10.67 15.33 4.77
N TYR A 334 -9.35 15.27 4.89
CA TYR A 334 -8.60 15.99 5.92
C TYR A 334 -8.72 17.51 5.78
N TYR A 335 -8.76 18.01 4.56
CA TYR A 335 -9.02 19.42 4.31
C TYR A 335 -10.45 19.81 4.71
N MET A 336 -11.45 19.02 4.27
CA MET A 336 -12.87 19.28 4.59
C MET A 336 -13.12 19.22 6.10
N GLN A 337 -12.47 18.30 6.83
CA GLN A 337 -12.58 18.22 8.29
C GLN A 337 -12.21 19.54 9.00
N GLN A 338 -11.28 20.31 8.45
CA GLN A 338 -10.90 21.62 9.00
C GLN A 338 -11.97 22.71 8.73
N ARG A 339 -12.93 22.43 7.85
CA ARG A 339 -14.01 23.34 7.46
C ARG A 339 -15.34 23.01 8.11
N VAL A 340 -15.45 21.85 8.78
CA VAL A 340 -16.63 21.47 9.54
C VAL A 340 -16.91 22.50 10.63
N ASP A 341 -18.19 22.76 10.91
CA ASP A 341 -18.68 23.78 11.84
C ASP A 341 -18.36 25.25 11.41
N GLY A 342 -17.83 25.46 10.21
CA GLY A 342 -17.59 26.77 9.65
C GLY A 342 -18.87 27.44 9.16
N ILE A 343 -18.85 28.77 9.02
CA ILE A 343 -19.99 29.55 8.51
C ILE A 343 -20.09 29.36 7.00
N ALA A 344 -21.25 28.93 6.52
CA ALA A 344 -21.54 28.69 5.09
C ALA A 344 -21.90 30.03 4.38
N THR A 345 -20.92 30.86 4.12
CA THR A 345 -21.07 32.02 3.24
C THR A 345 -20.71 31.64 1.80
N PRO A 346 -21.25 32.33 0.77
CA PRO A 346 -20.83 32.09 -0.60
C PRO A 346 -19.31 32.14 -0.79
N ALA A 347 -18.63 33.08 -0.14
CA ALA A 347 -17.18 33.21 -0.21
C ALA A 347 -16.47 31.97 0.39
N ASN A 348 -16.94 31.42 1.52
CA ASN A 348 -16.36 30.25 2.13
C ASN A 348 -16.54 29.00 1.27
N LEU A 349 -17.70 28.84 0.61
CA LEU A 349 -17.93 27.74 -0.33
C LEU A 349 -16.99 27.82 -1.55
N GLU A 350 -16.80 29.03 -2.10
CA GLU A 350 -15.88 29.27 -3.22
C GLU A 350 -14.41 29.03 -2.82
N TRP A 351 -14.00 29.40 -1.60
CA TRP A 351 -12.65 29.11 -1.10
C TRP A 351 -12.39 27.62 -0.98
N VAL A 352 -13.36 26.83 -0.51
CA VAL A 352 -13.24 25.37 -0.46
C VAL A 352 -13.04 24.80 -1.87
N GLU A 353 -13.81 25.28 -2.85
CA GLU A 353 -13.62 24.87 -4.25
C GLU A 353 -12.23 25.25 -4.76
N ALA A 354 -11.79 26.48 -4.52
CA ALA A 354 -10.52 27.01 -5.02
C ALA A 354 -9.32 26.22 -4.45
N ASP A 355 -9.33 25.95 -3.14
CA ASP A 355 -8.25 25.24 -2.45
C ASP A 355 -8.13 23.79 -2.92
N VAL A 356 -9.25 23.06 -3.03
CA VAL A 356 -9.24 21.67 -3.51
C VAL A 356 -8.84 21.62 -4.99
N ASN A 357 -9.34 22.54 -5.82
CA ASN A 357 -8.93 22.61 -7.22
C ASN A 357 -7.45 22.99 -7.41
N ALA A 358 -6.88 23.79 -6.50
CA ALA A 358 -5.44 24.05 -6.50
C ALA A 358 -4.63 22.78 -6.20
N PHE A 359 -5.08 21.95 -5.24
CA PHE A 359 -4.49 20.67 -4.96
C PHE A 359 -4.61 19.70 -6.15
N LEU A 360 -5.78 19.62 -6.80
CA LEU A 360 -5.97 18.77 -7.98
C LEU A 360 -5.04 19.16 -9.13
N ARG A 361 -4.92 20.46 -9.44
CA ARG A 361 -3.96 20.97 -10.46
C ARG A 361 -2.52 20.59 -10.13
N LYS A 362 -2.14 20.60 -8.84
CA LYS A 362 -0.83 20.11 -8.44
C LYS A 362 -0.68 18.62 -8.78
N LYS A 363 -1.70 17.79 -8.48
CA LYS A 363 -1.67 16.34 -8.78
C LYS A 363 -1.67 16.04 -10.28
N GLU A 364 -2.29 16.89 -11.09
CA GLU A 364 -2.15 16.83 -12.55
C GLU A 364 -0.72 17.15 -12.98
N GLY A 365 -0.11 18.19 -12.40
CA GLY A 365 1.29 18.54 -12.66
C GLY A 365 2.29 17.47 -12.21
N ASP A 366 2.01 16.77 -11.11
CA ASP A 366 2.80 15.64 -10.61
C ASP A 366 2.64 14.37 -11.50
N GLY A 367 1.69 14.36 -12.45
CA GLY A 367 1.38 13.21 -13.30
C GLY A 367 0.55 12.11 -12.61
N ALA A 368 -0.07 12.41 -11.49
CA ALA A 368 -0.94 11.46 -10.78
C ALA A 368 -2.37 11.40 -11.36
N LEU A 369 -2.84 12.51 -11.89
CA LEU A 369 -4.17 12.66 -12.49
C LEU A 369 -4.05 13.17 -13.94
N TYR A 370 -4.99 12.77 -14.78
CA TYR A 370 -5.18 13.43 -16.08
C TYR A 370 -5.76 14.84 -15.89
N SER A 371 -5.39 15.76 -16.78
CA SER A 371 -5.92 17.12 -16.78
C SER A 371 -7.44 17.17 -16.97
N GLY A 372 -8.10 18.08 -16.26
CA GLY A 372 -9.55 18.23 -16.25
C GLY A 372 -10.21 17.72 -14.98
N SER A 373 -9.43 17.31 -13.99
CA SER A 373 -9.92 16.99 -12.64
C SER A 373 -10.53 18.24 -12.00
N ARG A 374 -11.67 18.10 -11.35
CA ARG A 374 -12.39 19.25 -10.79
C ARG A 374 -13.15 18.91 -9.52
N PHE A 375 -13.30 19.90 -8.70
CA PHE A 375 -14.10 19.87 -7.49
C PHE A 375 -14.98 21.11 -7.45
N PHE A 376 -16.28 20.92 -7.21
CA PHE A 376 -17.22 22.05 -7.20
C PHE A 376 -18.38 21.78 -6.23
N PHE A 377 -18.97 22.86 -5.72
CA PHE A 377 -20.18 22.81 -4.93
C PHE A 377 -21.39 22.49 -5.83
N ASP A 378 -22.10 21.40 -5.51
CA ASP A 378 -23.26 20.94 -6.30
C ASP A 378 -24.51 21.74 -5.94
N ARG A 379 -24.73 22.83 -6.69
CA ARG A 379 -25.89 23.72 -6.51
C ARG A 379 -27.23 23.09 -6.92
N VAL A 380 -27.19 21.99 -7.67
CA VAL A 380 -28.39 21.28 -8.11
C VAL A 380 -28.86 20.30 -7.03
N LYS A 381 -27.91 19.58 -6.46
CA LYS A 381 -28.16 18.59 -5.41
C LYS A 381 -28.42 19.23 -4.04
N THR A 382 -27.76 20.36 -3.74
CA THR A 382 -27.92 21.08 -2.48
C THR A 382 -29.17 21.96 -2.51
N THR A 383 -30.24 21.54 -1.84
CA THR A 383 -31.48 22.31 -1.72
C THR A 383 -31.43 23.31 -0.55
N SER A 384 -32.37 24.27 -0.52
CA SER A 384 -32.48 25.19 0.60
C SER A 384 -32.73 24.48 1.93
N ARG A 385 -33.38 23.31 1.90
CA ARG A 385 -33.58 22.47 3.10
C ARG A 385 -32.27 21.84 3.56
N ASP A 386 -31.47 21.31 2.63
CA ASP A 386 -30.16 20.75 2.97
C ASP A 386 -29.26 21.80 3.66
N VAL A 387 -29.28 23.03 3.12
CA VAL A 387 -28.54 24.16 3.74
C VAL A 387 -29.06 24.45 5.15
N ALA A 388 -30.37 24.44 5.36
CA ALA A 388 -30.96 24.65 6.69
C ALA A 388 -30.60 23.51 7.67
N ASP A 389 -30.45 22.29 7.17
CA ASP A 389 -30.05 21.10 7.93
C ASP A 389 -28.50 20.98 8.04
N GLY A 390 -27.73 21.95 7.50
CA GLY A 390 -26.27 21.94 7.55
C GLY A 390 -25.58 21.00 6.55
N HIS A 391 -26.29 20.55 5.52
CA HIS A 391 -25.77 19.61 4.51
C HIS A 391 -25.32 20.36 3.26
N PHE A 392 -24.08 20.15 2.84
CA PHE A 392 -23.47 20.75 1.66
C PHE A 392 -22.86 19.66 0.77
N TYR A 393 -23.35 19.55 -0.47
CA TYR A 393 -22.87 18.56 -1.43
C TYR A 393 -21.81 19.14 -2.34
N TYR A 394 -20.66 18.47 -2.37
CA TYR A 394 -19.60 18.75 -3.33
C TYR A 394 -19.43 17.57 -4.28
N HIS A 395 -19.01 17.87 -5.49
CA HIS A 395 -18.73 16.88 -6.52
C HIS A 395 -17.23 16.87 -6.81
N LEU A 396 -16.64 15.68 -6.91
CA LEU A 396 -15.23 15.48 -7.21
C LEU A 396 -15.10 14.56 -8.43
N ASP A 397 -14.67 15.12 -9.55
CA ASP A 397 -14.34 14.40 -10.77
C ASP A 397 -12.82 14.25 -10.86
N ILE A 398 -12.32 13.04 -10.81
CA ILE A 398 -10.89 12.72 -10.92
C ILE A 398 -10.69 11.50 -11.82
N GLN A 399 -9.60 11.53 -12.59
CA GLN A 399 -9.17 10.40 -13.40
C GLN A 399 -7.68 10.16 -13.16
N PRO A 400 -7.31 9.11 -12.39
CA PRO A 400 -5.91 8.68 -12.23
C PRO A 400 -5.28 8.32 -13.56
N VAL A 401 -3.98 8.59 -13.70
CA VAL A 401 -3.23 8.21 -14.90
C VAL A 401 -3.13 6.70 -15.00
N SER A 402 -3.39 6.19 -16.22
CA SER A 402 -3.41 4.76 -16.52
C SER A 402 -2.00 4.18 -16.55
N VAL A 403 -1.88 2.90 -16.19
CA VAL A 403 -0.64 2.14 -16.32
C VAL A 403 -0.55 1.50 -17.70
N MET A 404 0.65 1.45 -18.26
CA MET A 404 0.94 0.70 -19.48
C MET A 404 1.18 -0.77 -19.14
N GLU A 405 0.11 -1.55 -19.00
CA GLU A 405 0.19 -2.98 -18.67
C GLU A 405 0.56 -3.82 -19.89
N ARG A 406 0.00 -3.49 -21.06
CA ARG A 406 0.22 -4.22 -22.32
C ARG A 406 0.66 -3.26 -23.42
N LEU A 407 1.82 -3.53 -23.98
CA LEU A 407 2.35 -2.81 -25.14
C LEU A 407 2.37 -3.76 -26.32
N THR A 408 1.58 -3.47 -27.35
CA THR A 408 1.49 -4.29 -28.56
C THR A 408 2.15 -3.54 -29.73
N VAL A 409 3.02 -4.20 -30.44
CA VAL A 409 3.66 -3.68 -31.65
C VAL A 409 3.25 -4.53 -32.84
N ASP A 410 2.55 -3.91 -33.78
CA ASP A 410 2.27 -4.53 -35.05
C ASP A 410 3.46 -4.30 -36.00
N SER A 411 4.03 -5.38 -36.53
CA SER A 411 5.19 -5.32 -37.40
C SER A 411 4.81 -5.80 -38.80
N TYR A 412 5.13 -5.00 -39.79
CA TYR A 412 4.86 -5.29 -41.17
C TYR A 412 6.18 -5.30 -41.98
N LEU A 413 6.30 -6.26 -42.89
CA LEU A 413 7.34 -6.25 -43.91
C LEU A 413 6.91 -5.32 -45.03
N ASP A 414 7.55 -4.16 -45.12
CA ASP A 414 7.23 -3.15 -46.14
C ASP A 414 8.18 -3.32 -47.35
N LEU A 415 7.67 -3.94 -48.42
CA LEU A 415 8.42 -4.12 -49.66
C LEU A 415 8.74 -2.80 -50.35
N SER A 416 8.04 -1.72 -50.06
CA SER A 416 8.36 -0.39 -50.61
C SER A 416 9.74 0.09 -50.16
N ILE A 417 10.17 -0.29 -48.95
CA ILE A 417 11.50 0.04 -48.43
C ILE A 417 12.60 -0.59 -49.33
N VAL A 418 12.42 -1.88 -49.69
CA VAL A 418 13.34 -2.58 -50.58
C VAL A 418 13.36 -1.93 -51.96
N ARG A 419 12.18 -1.62 -52.51
CA ARG A 419 12.04 -0.96 -53.80
C ARG A 419 12.76 0.38 -53.82
N ASN A 420 12.55 1.20 -52.82
CA ASN A 420 13.21 2.52 -52.70
C ASN A 420 14.72 2.42 -52.52
N ALA A 421 15.20 1.46 -51.70
CA ALA A 421 16.62 1.24 -51.47
C ALA A 421 17.38 0.77 -52.71
N LEU A 422 16.71 0.00 -53.58
CA LEU A 422 17.31 -0.57 -54.81
C LEU A 422 16.96 0.27 -56.06
N GLY A 423 16.21 1.35 -55.95
CA GLY A 423 15.81 2.17 -57.10
C GLY A 423 14.92 1.43 -58.14
N LEU A 424 14.16 0.46 -57.68
CA LEU A 424 13.29 -0.35 -58.56
C LEU A 424 12.02 0.44 -58.92
N ALA A 425 11.60 0.32 -60.18
CA ALA A 425 10.35 0.91 -60.63
C ALA A 425 9.13 0.33 -59.91
N ALA A 426 8.05 1.10 -59.83
CA ALA A 426 6.81 0.72 -59.20
C ALA A 426 6.08 -0.44 -59.90
#